data_03fd50fe0d9849dd45d917f471fd61b9
#
_entry.id   03fd50fe0d9849dd45d917f471fd61b9
#
_cell.length_a   1.000
_cell.length_b   1.000
_cell.length_c   1.000
_cell.angle_alpha   90.00
_cell.angle_beta   90.00
_cell.angle_gamma   90.00
#
_symmetry.space_group_name_H-M   'P 1'
#
loop_
_entity.id
_entity.type
_entity.pdbx_description
1 polymer ?
#
loop_
_entity_poly.entity_id
_entity_poly.type
_entity_poly.pdbx_seq_one_letter_code
_entity_poly.pdbx_strand_id
1 'polypeptide(L)'
;GWLLHTIYSATGALQGPALVLLEPDPQAATQGLAAWAWGQCLNLASIFGVILGLMAVMRVLDALGVLTLMNHVLKPVLRLVGIGPEASAITVAGLTLGLSYGGGLIIREARSGTVGRKDVFFSITLMGLCHSLIEDTLLMVMMGGRLSGVLWGRLAFAILAVALLVQAARRLPPKLGDKLLWGPPRTPAERNAPGAARNA
;
A
#
# COMPACT_ATOMS: atom_id res chain seq x y z
N GLY A 1 6.37 8.93 11.31
CA GLY A 1 6.44 10.42 11.26
C GLY A 1 7.55 10.97 12.13
N TRP A 2 7.48 10.79 13.46
CA TRP A 2 8.41 11.42 14.42
C TRP A 2 9.89 11.07 14.18
N LEU A 3 10.22 9.81 13.97
CA LEU A 3 11.60 9.35 13.68
C LEU A 3 12.18 10.01 12.42
N LEU A 4 11.41 10.05 11.34
CA LEU A 4 11.83 10.72 10.10
C LEU A 4 11.97 12.24 10.29
N HIS A 5 11.07 12.83 11.04
CA HIS A 5 11.17 14.27 11.38
C HIS A 5 12.47 14.56 12.16
N THR A 6 12.81 13.75 13.16
CA THR A 6 14.05 13.91 13.93
C THR A 6 15.30 13.74 13.06
N ILE A 7 15.32 12.73 12.19
CA ILE A 7 16.43 12.50 11.25
C ILE A 7 16.58 13.70 10.28
N TYR A 8 15.48 14.15 9.70
CA TYR A 8 15.50 15.25 8.72
C TYR A 8 15.82 16.60 9.36
N SER A 9 15.38 16.87 10.60
CA SER A 9 15.76 18.07 11.33
C SER A 9 17.25 18.04 11.71
N ALA A 10 17.76 16.90 12.18
CA ALA A 10 19.18 16.74 12.52
C ALA A 10 20.12 16.84 11.31
N THR A 11 19.67 16.39 10.13
CA THR A 11 20.47 16.48 8.89
C THR A 11 20.28 17.79 8.12
N GLY A 12 19.46 18.73 8.63
CA GLY A 12 19.14 19.98 7.94
C GLY A 12 18.28 19.79 6.66
N ALA A 13 17.80 18.60 6.42
CA ALA A 13 17.04 18.30 5.22
C ALA A 13 15.64 18.96 5.17
N LEU A 14 15.15 19.54 6.26
CA LEU A 14 13.90 20.29 6.31
C LEU A 14 14.02 21.77 5.97
N GLN A 15 15.23 22.28 5.71
CA GLN A 15 15.50 23.73 5.54
C GLN A 15 15.10 24.27 4.15
N GLY A 16 14.64 23.45 3.21
CA GLY A 16 14.12 23.92 1.92
C GLY A 16 12.61 24.16 1.96
N PRO A 17 12.08 25.14 1.19
CA PRO A 17 10.65 25.34 1.06
C PRO A 17 10.01 24.06 0.49
N ALA A 18 8.86 23.65 1.07
CA ALA A 18 8.06 22.57 0.50
C ALA A 18 7.42 23.07 -0.79
N LEU A 19 7.58 22.36 -1.89
CA LEU A 19 6.91 22.67 -3.13
C LEU A 19 5.49 22.10 -3.06
N VAL A 20 4.55 22.90 -2.58
CA VAL A 20 3.14 22.54 -2.48
C VAL A 20 2.46 22.94 -3.78
N LEU A 21 2.00 21.97 -4.56
CA LEU A 21 1.29 22.21 -5.82
C LEU A 21 -0.21 22.40 -5.61
N LEU A 22 -0.73 21.99 -4.47
CA LEU A 22 -2.15 22.10 -4.08
C LEU A 22 -2.27 22.97 -2.83
N GLU A 23 -2.14 24.28 -2.98
CA GLU A 23 -2.36 25.21 -1.88
C GLU A 23 -3.87 25.52 -1.75
N PRO A 24 -4.46 25.38 -0.55
CA PRO A 24 -5.80 25.87 -0.31
C PRO A 24 -5.81 27.40 -0.36
N ASP A 25 -6.80 27.99 -1.05
CA ASP A 25 -6.97 29.45 -1.10
C ASP A 25 -7.29 30.01 0.31
N PRO A 26 -6.38 30.82 0.90
CA PRO A 26 -6.59 31.37 2.24
C PRO A 26 -7.78 32.35 2.32
N GLN A 27 -8.23 32.88 1.19
CA GLN A 27 -9.31 33.90 1.14
C GLN A 27 -10.69 33.26 0.91
N ALA A 28 -10.79 31.95 0.67
CA ALA A 28 -12.06 31.29 0.45
C ALA A 28 -13.06 31.40 1.62
N ALA A 29 -12.56 31.65 2.84
CA ALA A 29 -13.39 31.76 4.04
C ALA A 29 -14.07 33.13 4.22
N THR A 30 -13.63 34.17 3.52
CA THR A 30 -14.14 35.57 3.68
C THR A 30 -15.11 35.97 2.56
N GLN A 31 -15.33 35.11 1.58
CA GLN A 31 -16.19 35.40 0.44
C GLN A 31 -17.63 34.95 0.73
N GLY A 32 -18.62 35.65 0.15
CA GLY A 32 -20.03 35.25 0.26
C GLY A 32 -20.31 33.83 -0.25
N LEU A 33 -21.44 33.26 0.18
CA LEU A 33 -21.82 31.86 -0.05
C LEU A 33 -21.69 31.40 -1.49
N ALA A 34 -22.03 32.28 -2.46
CA ALA A 34 -21.92 31.94 -3.90
C ALA A 34 -20.47 31.82 -4.37
N ALA A 35 -19.59 32.72 -3.93
CA ALA A 35 -18.17 32.67 -4.27
C ALA A 35 -17.48 31.50 -3.58
N TRP A 36 -17.83 31.18 -2.34
CA TRP A 36 -17.40 29.99 -1.65
C TRP A 36 -17.81 28.72 -2.39
N ALA A 37 -19.08 28.60 -2.78
CA ALA A 37 -19.58 27.43 -3.53
C ALA A 37 -18.86 27.25 -4.87
N TRP A 38 -18.62 28.37 -5.59
CA TRP A 38 -17.85 28.34 -6.84
C TRP A 38 -16.41 27.88 -6.61
N GLY A 39 -15.75 28.38 -5.55
CA GLY A 39 -14.42 27.94 -5.14
C GLY A 39 -14.37 26.43 -4.82
N GLN A 40 -15.41 25.88 -4.16
CA GLN A 40 -15.50 24.44 -3.91
C GLN A 40 -15.67 23.62 -5.19
N CYS A 41 -16.43 24.10 -6.15
CA CYS A 41 -16.55 23.45 -7.46
C CYS A 41 -15.22 23.39 -8.22
N LEU A 42 -14.47 24.51 -8.21
CA LEU A 42 -13.13 24.56 -8.82
C LEU A 42 -12.13 23.65 -8.09
N ASN A 43 -12.17 23.61 -6.75
CA ASN A 43 -11.34 22.73 -5.95
C ASN A 43 -11.64 21.25 -6.26
N LEU A 44 -12.92 20.86 -6.31
CA LEU A 44 -13.34 19.52 -6.71
C LEU A 44 -12.87 19.17 -8.12
N ALA A 45 -13.02 20.08 -9.09
CA ALA A 45 -12.56 19.89 -10.45
C ALA A 45 -11.03 19.72 -10.51
N SER A 46 -10.29 20.50 -9.71
CA SER A 46 -8.84 20.37 -9.59
C SER A 46 -8.41 19.02 -9.01
N ILE A 47 -9.03 18.58 -7.92
CA ILE A 47 -8.79 17.27 -7.30
C ILE A 47 -9.11 16.15 -8.32
N PHE A 48 -10.23 16.26 -9.03
CA PHE A 48 -10.59 15.29 -10.07
C PHE A 48 -9.56 15.27 -11.20
N GLY A 49 -9.08 16.42 -11.64
CA GLY A 49 -8.02 16.54 -12.64
C GLY A 49 -6.71 15.88 -12.18
N VAL A 50 -6.33 16.06 -10.91
CA VAL A 50 -5.15 15.41 -10.32
C VAL A 50 -5.32 13.90 -10.32
N ILE A 51 -6.47 13.38 -9.91
CA ILE A 51 -6.74 11.94 -9.89
C ILE A 51 -6.66 11.35 -11.31
N LEU A 52 -7.27 12.01 -12.30
CA LEU A 52 -7.18 11.58 -13.71
C LEU A 52 -5.73 11.62 -14.21
N GLY A 53 -4.99 12.67 -13.85
CA GLY A 53 -3.57 12.79 -14.18
C GLY A 53 -2.74 11.66 -13.58
N LEU A 54 -2.96 11.34 -12.31
CA LEU A 54 -2.30 10.20 -11.64
C LEU A 54 -2.65 8.87 -12.31
N MET A 55 -3.92 8.65 -12.67
CA MET A 55 -4.34 7.44 -13.40
C MET A 55 -3.67 7.35 -14.78
N ALA A 56 -3.53 8.47 -15.48
CA ALA A 56 -2.82 8.52 -16.76
C ALA A 56 -1.32 8.21 -16.59
N VAL A 57 -0.69 8.81 -15.58
CA VAL A 57 0.72 8.53 -15.23
C VAL A 57 0.91 7.05 -14.90
N MET A 58 0.01 6.44 -14.11
CA MET A 58 0.09 5.01 -13.80
C MET A 58 0.00 4.13 -15.04
N ARG A 59 -0.86 4.47 -16.00
CA ARG A 59 -0.92 3.76 -17.29
C ARG A 59 0.36 3.88 -18.10
N VAL A 60 0.95 5.08 -18.11
CA VAL A 60 2.24 5.30 -18.79
C VAL A 60 3.36 4.50 -18.12
N LEU A 61 3.43 4.51 -16.79
CA LEU A 61 4.42 3.73 -16.03
C LEU A 61 4.27 2.22 -16.26
N ASP A 62 3.04 1.73 -16.37
CA ASP A 62 2.77 0.33 -16.71
C ASP A 62 3.25 0.00 -18.14
N ALA A 63 2.93 0.84 -19.10
CA ALA A 63 3.38 0.70 -20.49
C ALA A 63 4.92 0.77 -20.63
N LEU A 64 5.59 1.55 -19.78
CA LEU A 64 7.06 1.61 -19.70
C LEU A 64 7.67 0.42 -18.97
N GLY A 65 6.89 -0.50 -18.44
CA GLY A 65 7.36 -1.68 -17.73
C GLY A 65 7.90 -1.42 -16.32
N VAL A 66 7.61 -0.25 -15.73
CA VAL A 66 8.04 0.09 -14.36
C VAL A 66 7.47 -0.90 -13.35
N LEU A 67 6.22 -1.34 -13.52
CA LEU A 67 5.59 -2.36 -12.68
C LEU A 67 6.31 -3.71 -12.77
N THR A 68 6.78 -4.07 -13.97
CA THR A 68 7.58 -5.29 -14.19
C THR A 68 8.93 -5.20 -13.49
N LEU A 69 9.58 -4.03 -13.56
CA LEU A 69 10.84 -3.75 -12.86
C LEU A 69 10.65 -3.84 -11.34
N MET A 70 9.60 -3.23 -10.81
CA MET A 70 9.25 -3.32 -9.39
C MET A 70 9.00 -4.77 -8.94
N ASN A 71 8.30 -5.55 -9.75
CA ASN A 71 8.13 -6.99 -9.52
C ASN A 71 9.47 -7.71 -9.40
N HIS A 72 10.40 -7.40 -10.29
CA HIS A 72 11.73 -8.04 -10.29
C HIS A 72 12.56 -7.69 -9.05
N VAL A 73 12.48 -6.44 -8.60
CA VAL A 73 13.23 -5.92 -7.44
C VAL A 73 12.59 -6.32 -6.11
N LEU A 74 11.26 -6.23 -5.99
CA LEU A 74 10.57 -6.51 -4.73
C LEU A 74 10.42 -8.02 -4.45
N LYS A 75 10.22 -8.82 -5.48
CA LYS A 75 10.01 -10.28 -5.33
C LYS A 75 11.12 -10.99 -4.54
N PRO A 76 12.43 -10.78 -4.81
CA PRO A 76 13.48 -11.39 -3.99
C PRO A 76 13.49 -10.87 -2.55
N VAL A 77 13.20 -9.58 -2.33
CA VAL A 77 13.12 -8.99 -0.99
C VAL A 77 11.98 -9.63 -0.18
N LEU A 78 10.80 -9.82 -0.78
CA LEU A 78 9.66 -10.45 -0.12
C LEU A 78 9.94 -11.91 0.24
N ARG A 79 10.65 -12.65 -0.62
CA ARG A 79 11.10 -14.01 -0.32
C ARG A 79 12.08 -14.07 0.84
N LEU A 80 13.03 -13.13 0.92
CA LEU A 80 13.95 -13.02 2.05
C LEU A 80 13.21 -12.74 3.37
N VAL A 81 12.16 -11.96 3.33
CA VAL A 81 11.28 -11.70 4.48
C VAL A 81 10.47 -12.94 4.87
N GLY A 82 10.31 -13.91 3.97
CA GLY A 82 9.65 -15.20 4.24
C GLY A 82 8.25 -15.33 3.68
N ILE A 83 7.90 -14.50 2.70
CA ILE A 83 6.66 -14.62 1.91
C ILE A 83 6.92 -15.60 0.76
N GLY A 84 6.05 -16.59 0.59
CA GLY A 84 6.17 -17.61 -0.45
C GLY A 84 6.18 -17.03 -1.87
N PRO A 85 6.71 -17.77 -2.86
CA PRO A 85 6.88 -17.25 -4.23
C PRO A 85 5.56 -16.90 -4.91
N GLU A 86 4.50 -17.69 -4.70
CA GLU A 86 3.16 -17.44 -5.24
C GLU A 86 2.57 -16.16 -4.64
N ALA A 87 2.64 -16.03 -3.29
CA ALA A 87 2.15 -14.86 -2.58
C ALA A 87 2.97 -13.60 -2.91
N SER A 88 4.27 -13.74 -3.17
CA SER A 88 5.14 -12.60 -3.50
C SER A 88 4.70 -11.89 -4.78
N ALA A 89 4.31 -12.61 -5.82
CA ALA A 89 3.86 -12.01 -7.07
C ALA A 89 2.55 -11.21 -6.87
N ILE A 90 1.61 -11.76 -6.10
CA ILE A 90 0.34 -11.14 -5.79
C ILE A 90 0.54 -9.92 -4.88
N THR A 91 1.45 -10.05 -3.90
CA THR A 91 1.78 -8.96 -2.99
C THR A 91 2.35 -7.76 -3.73
N VAL A 92 3.28 -7.98 -4.67
CA VAL A 92 3.82 -6.90 -5.47
C VAL A 92 2.75 -6.26 -6.35
N ALA A 93 1.85 -7.04 -6.95
CA ALA A 93 0.71 -6.49 -7.67
C ALA A 93 -0.16 -5.60 -6.76
N GLY A 94 -0.39 -6.01 -5.51
CA GLY A 94 -1.12 -5.20 -4.53
C GLY A 94 -0.38 -3.94 -4.06
N LEU A 95 0.94 -3.99 -3.98
CA LEU A 95 1.77 -2.82 -3.66
C LEU A 95 1.77 -1.78 -4.78
N THR A 96 1.66 -2.21 -6.03
CA THR A 96 1.71 -1.34 -7.21
C THR A 96 0.34 -0.85 -7.65
N LEU A 97 -0.63 -1.77 -7.77
CA LEU A 97 -1.98 -1.50 -8.29
C LEU A 97 -3.00 -1.16 -7.20
N GLY A 98 -2.57 -1.21 -5.94
CA GLY A 98 -3.39 -0.88 -4.79
C GLY A 98 -4.07 -2.07 -4.12
N LEU A 99 -4.55 -1.80 -2.90
CA LEU A 99 -5.11 -2.81 -2.01
C LEU A 99 -6.37 -3.48 -2.56
N SER A 100 -7.21 -2.72 -3.26
CA SER A 100 -8.48 -3.26 -3.83
C SER A 100 -8.21 -4.36 -4.84
N TYR A 101 -7.25 -4.16 -5.75
CA TYR A 101 -6.87 -5.15 -6.75
C TYR A 101 -6.09 -6.31 -6.13
N GLY A 102 -5.03 -5.99 -5.37
CA GLY A 102 -4.18 -7.00 -4.72
C GLY A 102 -4.93 -7.82 -3.67
N GLY A 103 -5.82 -7.16 -2.90
CA GLY A 103 -6.69 -7.82 -1.93
C GLY A 103 -7.66 -8.80 -2.57
N GLY A 104 -8.31 -8.41 -3.66
CA GLY A 104 -9.18 -9.31 -4.43
C GLY A 104 -8.44 -10.54 -4.97
N LEU A 105 -7.24 -10.31 -5.51
CA LEU A 105 -6.40 -11.38 -6.04
C LEU A 105 -5.93 -12.34 -4.95
N ILE A 106 -5.49 -11.84 -3.79
CA ILE A 106 -5.02 -12.70 -2.69
C ILE A 106 -6.17 -13.48 -2.05
N ILE A 107 -7.38 -12.91 -1.97
CA ILE A 107 -8.56 -13.63 -1.50
C ILE A 107 -8.90 -14.79 -2.44
N ARG A 108 -8.87 -14.54 -3.74
CA ARG A 108 -9.08 -15.57 -4.76
C ARG A 108 -8.07 -16.72 -4.63
N GLU A 109 -6.78 -16.43 -4.54
CA GLU A 109 -5.73 -17.43 -4.43
C GLU A 109 -5.73 -18.14 -3.06
N ALA A 110 -6.12 -17.44 -2.00
CA ALA A 110 -6.32 -18.06 -0.70
C ALA A 110 -7.50 -19.06 -0.69
N ARG A 111 -8.54 -18.80 -1.49
CA ARG A 111 -9.68 -19.70 -1.65
C ARG A 111 -9.37 -20.91 -2.51
N SER A 112 -8.53 -20.75 -3.55
CA SER A 112 -8.06 -21.87 -4.38
C SER A 112 -7.11 -22.80 -3.64
N GLY A 113 -6.55 -22.36 -2.49
CA GLY A 113 -5.57 -23.12 -1.72
C GLY A 113 -4.14 -23.03 -2.25
N THR A 114 -3.90 -22.21 -3.28
CA THR A 114 -2.58 -22.01 -3.89
C THR A 114 -1.63 -21.29 -2.92
N VAL A 115 -2.16 -20.34 -2.14
CA VAL A 115 -1.39 -19.55 -1.19
C VAL A 115 -1.69 -19.98 0.24
N GLY A 116 -0.63 -20.23 1.01
CA GLY A 116 -0.72 -20.60 2.41
C GLY A 116 -1.29 -19.48 3.29
N ARG A 117 -2.04 -19.83 4.35
CA ARG A 117 -2.65 -18.82 5.27
C ARG A 117 -1.64 -17.86 5.89
N LYS A 118 -0.43 -18.34 6.20
CA LYS A 118 0.67 -17.50 6.70
C LYS A 118 1.07 -16.45 5.67
N ASP A 119 1.23 -16.88 4.43
CA ASP A 119 1.61 -16.00 3.33
C ASP A 119 0.53 -14.98 3.03
N VAL A 120 -0.76 -15.39 3.08
CA VAL A 120 -1.91 -14.47 2.98
C VAL A 120 -1.84 -13.40 4.07
N PHE A 121 -1.62 -13.79 5.32
CA PHE A 121 -1.54 -12.85 6.45
C PHE A 121 -0.41 -11.84 6.27
N PHE A 122 0.81 -12.29 5.96
CA PHE A 122 1.95 -11.39 5.78
C PHE A 122 1.81 -10.51 4.53
N SER A 123 1.24 -11.05 3.46
CA SER A 123 0.96 -10.28 2.24
C SER A 123 -0.04 -9.17 2.47
N ILE A 124 -1.17 -9.46 3.14
CA ILE A 124 -2.18 -8.46 3.46
C ILE A 124 -1.61 -7.42 4.44
N THR A 125 -0.82 -7.83 5.42
CA THR A 125 -0.17 -6.91 6.35
C THR A 125 0.78 -5.96 5.62
N LEU A 126 1.60 -6.49 4.71
CA LEU A 126 2.51 -5.66 3.92
C LEU A 126 1.76 -4.72 2.98
N MET A 127 0.73 -5.22 2.29
CA MET A 127 -0.14 -4.39 1.44
C MET A 127 -0.85 -3.30 2.27
N GLY A 128 -1.32 -3.61 3.47
CA GLY A 128 -1.93 -2.62 4.37
C GLY A 128 -0.96 -1.50 4.80
N LEU A 129 0.33 -1.83 4.97
CA LEU A 129 1.35 -0.85 5.32
C LEU A 129 1.86 -0.03 4.12
N CYS A 130 1.85 -0.61 2.93
CA CYS A 130 2.49 -0.03 1.76
C CYS A 130 1.75 -0.38 0.46
N HIS A 131 0.46 -0.03 0.37
CA HIS A 131 -0.29 -0.15 -0.88
C HIS A 131 -0.12 1.09 -1.76
N SER A 132 -0.43 0.99 -3.05
CA SER A 132 -0.38 2.12 -4.01
C SER A 132 0.94 2.91 -3.93
N LEU A 133 2.07 2.18 -3.88
CA LEU A 133 3.38 2.76 -3.59
C LEU A 133 3.73 3.94 -4.50
N ILE A 134 3.38 3.86 -5.78
CA ILE A 134 3.67 4.90 -6.76
C ILE A 134 2.66 6.04 -6.63
N GLU A 135 1.37 5.73 -6.64
CA GLU A 135 0.28 6.71 -6.63
C GLU A 135 0.31 7.57 -5.37
N ASP A 136 0.34 6.94 -4.19
CA ASP A 136 0.43 7.63 -2.90
C ASP A 136 1.69 8.48 -2.80
N THR A 137 2.82 7.99 -3.32
CA THR A 137 4.07 8.74 -3.31
C THR A 137 3.98 9.99 -4.17
N LEU A 138 3.43 9.88 -5.39
CA LEU A 138 3.24 11.03 -6.28
C LEU A 138 2.31 12.06 -5.64
N LEU A 139 1.17 11.61 -5.08
CA LEU A 139 0.23 12.48 -4.39
C LEU A 139 0.88 13.21 -3.22
N MET A 140 1.61 12.49 -2.36
CA MET A 140 2.28 13.09 -1.19
C MET A 140 3.38 14.08 -1.61
N VAL A 141 4.11 13.80 -2.69
CA VAL A 141 5.13 14.72 -3.22
C VAL A 141 4.47 16.00 -3.76
N MET A 142 3.32 15.90 -4.44
CA MET A 142 2.55 17.06 -4.90
C MET A 142 2.03 17.93 -3.74
N MET A 143 1.81 17.33 -2.56
CA MET A 143 1.44 18.01 -1.32
C MET A 143 2.65 18.53 -0.52
N GLY A 144 3.86 18.46 -1.10
CA GLY A 144 5.09 18.94 -0.46
C GLY A 144 5.85 17.89 0.36
N GLY A 145 5.45 16.61 0.28
CA GLY A 145 6.15 15.52 0.95
C GLY A 145 7.50 15.23 0.28
N ARG A 146 8.53 14.89 1.08
CA ARG A 146 9.83 14.51 0.55
C ARG A 146 9.81 13.08 0.01
N LEU A 147 10.20 12.92 -1.24
CA LEU A 147 10.25 11.64 -1.95
C LEU A 147 11.03 10.56 -1.15
N SER A 148 12.16 10.93 -0.55
CA SER A 148 12.98 10.00 0.23
C SER A 148 12.25 9.41 1.43
N GLY A 149 11.47 10.19 2.15
CA GLY A 149 10.68 9.73 3.30
C GLY A 149 9.43 8.97 2.89
N VAL A 150 8.71 9.52 1.91
CA VAL A 150 7.43 8.93 1.47
C VAL A 150 7.63 7.60 0.76
N LEU A 151 8.63 7.50 -0.12
CA LEU A 151 8.89 6.25 -0.87
C LEU A 151 9.80 5.31 -0.07
N TRP A 152 11.04 5.72 0.16
CA TRP A 152 12.06 4.84 0.74
C TRP A 152 11.83 4.59 2.23
N GLY A 153 11.45 5.61 2.99
CA GLY A 153 11.15 5.48 4.42
C GLY A 153 9.94 4.59 4.66
N ARG A 154 8.88 4.72 3.86
CA ARG A 154 7.67 3.89 3.94
C ARG A 154 7.97 2.44 3.56
N LEU A 155 8.68 2.23 2.45
CA LEU A 155 9.04 0.89 1.98
C LEU A 155 9.96 0.17 2.99
N ALA A 156 11.00 0.83 3.47
CA ALA A 156 11.90 0.28 4.47
C ALA A 156 11.17 -0.07 5.77
N PHE A 157 10.30 0.82 6.26
CA PHE A 157 9.48 0.57 7.44
C PHE A 157 8.54 -0.62 7.24
N ALA A 158 7.85 -0.71 6.11
CA ALA A 158 6.91 -1.80 5.83
C ALA A 158 7.64 -3.16 5.76
N ILE A 159 8.78 -3.23 5.06
CA ILE A 159 9.60 -4.44 4.97
C ILE A 159 10.12 -4.83 6.35
N LEU A 160 10.67 -3.88 7.12
CA LEU A 160 11.19 -4.13 8.46
C LEU A 160 10.09 -4.63 9.41
N ALA A 161 8.92 -3.98 9.40
CA ALA A 161 7.79 -4.35 10.24
C ALA A 161 7.31 -5.78 9.94
N VAL A 162 7.19 -6.13 8.66
CA VAL A 162 6.79 -7.49 8.27
C VAL A 162 7.89 -8.50 8.56
N ALA A 163 9.17 -8.16 8.36
CA ALA A 163 10.28 -9.03 8.72
C ALA A 163 10.29 -9.34 10.23
N LEU A 164 10.11 -8.33 11.05
CA LEU A 164 9.99 -8.49 12.52
C LEU A 164 8.76 -9.35 12.89
N LEU A 165 7.64 -9.13 12.23
CA LEU A 165 6.41 -9.90 12.43
C LEU A 165 6.61 -11.38 12.05
N VAL A 166 7.24 -11.65 10.91
CA VAL A 166 7.59 -13.02 10.48
C VAL A 166 8.53 -13.67 11.48
N GLN A 167 9.54 -12.94 11.96
CA GLN A 167 10.49 -13.45 12.93
C GLN A 167 9.82 -13.73 14.29
N ALA A 168 8.93 -12.85 14.73
CA ALA A 168 8.10 -13.07 15.92
C ALA A 168 7.19 -14.29 15.76
N ALA A 169 6.52 -14.40 14.62
CA ALA A 169 5.64 -15.53 14.30
C ALA A 169 6.39 -16.88 14.25
N ARG A 170 7.65 -16.88 13.77
CA ARG A 170 8.52 -18.09 13.79
C ARG A 170 8.90 -18.55 15.19
N ARG A 171 8.92 -17.63 16.17
CA ARG A 171 9.24 -17.94 17.59
C ARG A 171 8.01 -18.39 18.37
N LEU A 172 6.81 -18.17 17.85
CA LEU A 172 5.56 -18.60 18.48
C LEU A 172 5.34 -20.10 18.29
N PRO A 173 4.90 -20.83 19.32
CA PRO A 173 4.51 -22.22 19.16
C PRO A 173 3.35 -22.33 18.14
N PRO A 174 3.36 -23.39 17.30
CA PRO A 174 2.39 -23.51 16.18
C PRO A 174 0.93 -23.34 16.60
N LYS A 175 0.56 -23.88 17.77
CA LYS A 175 -0.79 -23.79 18.32
C LYS A 175 -1.24 -22.34 18.63
N LEU A 176 -0.31 -21.48 19.09
CA LEU A 176 -0.60 -20.07 19.35
C LEU A 176 -0.69 -19.27 18.04
N GLY A 177 0.19 -19.54 17.08
CA GLY A 177 0.14 -18.92 15.75
C GLY A 177 -1.17 -19.22 15.03
N ASP A 178 -1.61 -20.49 15.06
CA ASP A 178 -2.88 -20.91 14.46
C ASP A 178 -4.09 -20.26 15.15
N LYS A 179 -4.04 -20.02 16.46
CA LYS A 179 -5.14 -19.42 17.20
C LYS A 179 -5.19 -17.88 17.09
N LEU A 180 -4.03 -17.21 17.09
CA LEU A 180 -3.95 -15.75 17.22
C LEU A 180 -3.79 -15.02 15.88
N LEU A 181 -3.06 -15.60 14.91
CA LEU A 181 -2.65 -14.88 13.69
C LEU A 181 -3.44 -15.31 12.45
N TRP A 182 -3.58 -16.60 12.18
CA TRP A 182 -4.20 -17.08 10.93
C TRP A 182 -5.37 -18.03 11.10
N GLY A 183 -5.82 -18.25 12.34
CA GLY A 183 -6.97 -19.11 12.64
C GLY A 183 -6.71 -20.62 12.41
N PRO A 184 -7.63 -21.50 12.86
CA PRO A 184 -7.47 -22.92 12.67
C PRO A 184 -7.55 -23.33 11.18
N PRO A 185 -6.92 -24.44 10.76
CA PRO A 185 -7.06 -24.97 9.42
C PRO A 185 -8.51 -25.30 9.11
N ARG A 186 -8.99 -24.92 7.92
CA ARG A 186 -10.32 -25.32 7.46
C ARG A 186 -10.38 -26.83 7.37
N THR A 187 -11.43 -27.40 7.93
CA THR A 187 -11.71 -28.83 7.84
C THR A 187 -11.98 -29.24 6.38
N PRO A 188 -11.73 -30.49 6.00
CA PRO A 188 -12.08 -30.98 4.67
C PRO A 188 -13.56 -30.75 4.29
N ALA A 189 -14.45 -30.81 5.26
CA ALA A 189 -15.89 -30.53 5.10
C ALA A 189 -16.16 -29.06 4.73
N GLU A 190 -15.46 -28.11 5.36
CA GLU A 190 -15.58 -26.67 5.07
C GLU A 190 -14.96 -26.30 3.71
N ARG A 191 -13.96 -27.04 3.25
CA ARG A 191 -13.38 -26.87 1.90
C ARG A 191 -14.32 -27.31 0.79
N ASN A 192 -15.11 -28.34 1.05
CA ASN A 192 -15.99 -28.98 0.06
C ASN A 192 -17.45 -28.51 0.17
N ALA A 193 -17.77 -27.60 1.10
CA ALA A 193 -19.11 -27.09 1.27
C ALA A 193 -19.58 -26.31 0.01
N PRO A 194 -20.74 -26.65 -0.56
CA PRO A 194 -21.22 -26.08 -1.84
C PRO A 194 -21.55 -24.59 -1.79
N GLY A 195 -21.43 -23.93 -0.63
CA GLY A 195 -21.61 -22.49 -0.45
C GLY A 195 -20.30 -21.68 -0.47
N ALA A 196 -19.14 -22.32 -0.41
CA ALA A 196 -17.85 -21.61 -0.36
C ALA A 196 -17.51 -20.86 -1.66
N ALA A 197 -18.15 -21.21 -2.76
CA ALA A 197 -17.96 -20.60 -4.08
C ALA A 197 -19.01 -19.52 -4.44
N ARG A 198 -20.11 -19.39 -3.66
CA ARG A 198 -21.22 -18.47 -3.99
C ARG A 198 -21.15 -17.10 -3.30
N ASN A 199 -20.36 -16.95 -2.24
CA ASN A 199 -20.16 -15.69 -1.52
C ASN A 199 -18.77 -15.09 -1.82
N ALA A 200 -18.32 -15.25 -3.03
CA ALA A 200 -17.05 -14.77 -3.54
C ALA A 200 -17.24 -13.67 -4.57
#